data_32f91aa5ac74e0c01ebe12c45a868ad1
#
_entry.id   32f91aa5ac74e0c01ebe12c45a868ad1
#
_cell.length_a   1.000
_cell.length_b   1.000
_cell.length_c   1.000
_cell.angle_alpha   90.00
_cell.angle_beta   90.00
_cell.angle_gamma   90.00
#
_symmetry.space_group_name_H-M   'P 1'
#
loop_
_entity.id
_entity.type
_entity.pdbx_description
1 polymer ?
#
loop_
_entity_poly.entity_id
_entity_poly.type
_entity_poly.pdbx_seq_one_letter_code
_entity_poly.pdbx_strand_id
1 'polypeptide(L)'
;MLGVVATLKVKPGMEKEFEAVAKELVAKVNANERGCTLYALHHGETPGTYVFMERYADQAAVEAHRASDHFKTLGRKMGEYMDGRAEVMRLREVD
;
A
#
# COMPACT_ATOMS: atom_id res chain seq x y z
N MET A 1 0.45 15.53 -9.67
CA MET A 1 0.08 14.26 -9.05
C MET A 1 0.87 14.05 -7.77
N LEU A 2 0.38 13.21 -6.90
CA LEU A 2 1.04 12.86 -5.64
C LEU A 2 1.51 11.42 -5.69
N GLY A 3 2.70 11.16 -5.15
CA GLY A 3 3.23 9.82 -5.04
C GLY A 3 3.36 9.40 -3.60
N VAL A 4 3.24 8.10 -3.35
CA VAL A 4 3.47 7.52 -2.03
C VAL A 4 4.34 6.28 -2.21
N VAL A 5 5.37 6.18 -1.39
CA VAL A 5 6.19 4.98 -1.30
C VAL A 5 6.11 4.49 0.14
N ALA A 6 5.50 3.33 0.33
CA ALA A 6 5.32 2.76 1.67
C ALA A 6 6.16 1.49 1.79
N THR A 7 7.10 1.50 2.71
CA THR A 7 7.98 0.36 2.97
C THR A 7 7.53 -0.35 4.24
N LEU A 8 7.30 -1.67 4.12
CA LEU A 8 6.77 -2.49 5.18
C LEU A 8 7.71 -3.66 5.45
N LYS A 9 7.86 -4.00 6.72
CA LYS A 9 8.56 -5.22 7.13
C LYS A 9 7.53 -6.22 7.61
N VAL A 10 7.67 -7.46 7.16
CA VAL A 10 6.76 -8.54 7.51
C VAL A 10 7.46 -9.48 8.50
N LYS A 11 6.72 -9.96 9.47
CA LYS A 11 7.23 -10.92 10.46
C LYS A 11 7.76 -12.16 9.75
N PRO A 12 8.93 -12.68 10.17
CA PRO A 12 9.46 -13.90 9.57
C PRO A 12 8.45 -15.04 9.57
N GLY A 13 8.27 -15.68 8.43
CA GLY A 13 7.33 -16.78 8.28
C GLY A 13 5.91 -16.36 7.90
N MET A 14 5.60 -15.06 7.90
CA MET A 14 4.26 -14.55 7.59
C MET A 14 4.14 -13.98 6.18
N GLU A 15 5.15 -14.17 5.36
CA GLU A 15 5.20 -13.56 4.02
C GLU A 15 4.03 -14.00 3.14
N LYS A 16 3.68 -15.27 3.16
CA LYS A 16 2.57 -15.76 2.32
C LYS A 16 1.24 -15.16 2.71
N GLU A 17 0.98 -15.09 4.02
CA GLU A 17 -0.26 -14.51 4.55
C GLU A 17 -0.33 -13.03 4.22
N PHE A 18 0.77 -12.31 4.42
CA PHE A 18 0.84 -10.89 4.08
C PHE A 18 0.58 -10.67 2.59
N GLU A 19 1.26 -11.44 1.72
CA GLU A 19 1.11 -11.27 0.27
C GLU A 19 -0.32 -11.53 -0.20
N ALA A 20 -0.98 -12.52 0.37
CA ALA A 20 -2.36 -12.83 0.00
C ALA A 20 -3.28 -11.63 0.27
N VAL A 21 -3.17 -11.03 1.46
CA VAL A 21 -3.98 -9.88 1.84
C VAL A 21 -3.58 -8.64 1.03
N ALA A 22 -2.29 -8.42 0.86
CA ALA A 22 -1.80 -7.26 0.13
C ALA A 22 -2.22 -7.31 -1.34
N LYS A 23 -2.19 -8.48 -1.96
CA LYS A 23 -2.65 -8.65 -3.35
C LYS A 23 -4.14 -8.36 -3.49
N GLU A 24 -4.93 -8.75 -2.50
CA GLU A 24 -6.35 -8.44 -2.50
C GLU A 24 -6.57 -6.92 -2.42
N LEU A 25 -5.80 -6.23 -1.59
CA LEU A 25 -5.87 -4.78 -1.49
C LEU A 25 -5.50 -4.12 -2.81
N VAL A 26 -4.42 -4.57 -3.45
CA VAL A 26 -4.00 -4.06 -4.75
C VAL A 26 -5.12 -4.19 -5.77
N ALA A 27 -5.76 -5.36 -5.82
CA ALA A 27 -6.86 -5.60 -6.75
C ALA A 27 -8.05 -4.67 -6.49
N LYS A 28 -8.41 -4.47 -5.21
CA LYS A 28 -9.53 -3.60 -4.84
C LYS A 28 -9.25 -2.15 -5.19
N VAL A 29 -8.05 -1.66 -4.92
CA VAL A 29 -7.66 -0.29 -5.25
C VAL A 29 -7.73 -0.09 -6.77
N ASN A 30 -7.12 -0.98 -7.53
CA ASN A 30 -7.07 -0.84 -8.98
C ASN A 30 -8.46 -0.96 -9.64
N ALA A 31 -9.38 -1.67 -9.01
CA ALA A 31 -10.73 -1.83 -9.54
C ALA A 31 -11.67 -0.67 -9.17
N ASN A 32 -11.44 0.00 -8.04
CA ASN A 32 -12.43 0.90 -7.45
C ASN A 32 -11.99 2.36 -7.30
N GLU A 33 -10.70 2.65 -7.35
CA GLU A 33 -10.21 4.01 -7.08
C GLU A 33 -9.73 4.67 -8.35
N ARG A 34 -10.59 5.48 -8.95
CA ARG A 34 -10.28 6.16 -10.21
C ARG A 34 -9.15 7.18 -10.08
N GLY A 35 -9.03 7.80 -8.92
CA GLY A 35 -8.00 8.80 -8.67
C GLY A 35 -6.63 8.21 -8.40
N CYS A 36 -6.53 6.90 -8.22
CA CYS A 36 -5.27 6.21 -8.02
C CYS A 36 -4.80 5.63 -9.35
N THR A 37 -3.71 6.16 -9.87
CA THR A 37 -3.19 5.77 -11.19
C THR A 37 -2.12 4.70 -11.14
N LEU A 38 -1.56 4.46 -9.95
CA LEU A 38 -0.60 3.39 -9.72
C LEU A 38 -0.79 2.87 -8.30
N TYR A 39 -0.92 1.58 -8.15
CA TYR A 39 -0.92 0.94 -6.83
C TYR A 39 -0.35 -0.46 -7.02
N ALA A 40 0.91 -0.64 -6.65
CA ALA A 40 1.64 -1.88 -6.95
C ALA A 40 2.52 -2.27 -5.78
N LEU A 41 2.56 -3.57 -5.50
CA LEU A 41 3.38 -4.13 -4.43
C LEU A 41 4.64 -4.73 -5.03
N HIS A 42 5.76 -4.45 -4.38
CA HIS A 42 7.08 -4.91 -4.80
C HIS A 42 7.79 -5.61 -3.65
N HIS A 43 8.67 -6.54 -3.98
CA HIS A 43 9.64 -7.02 -2.99
C HIS A 43 10.72 -5.95 -2.83
N GLY A 44 11.12 -5.68 -1.58
CA GLY A 44 12.30 -4.86 -1.32
C GLY A 44 13.56 -5.68 -1.50
N GLU A 45 14.73 -5.06 -1.30
CA GLU A 45 16.02 -5.74 -1.43
C GLU A 45 16.24 -6.80 -0.35
N THR A 46 15.75 -6.53 0.86
CA THR A 46 15.90 -7.44 2.00
C THR A 46 14.69 -8.38 2.06
N PRO A 47 14.90 -9.69 2.27
CA PRO A 47 13.79 -10.63 2.43
C PRO A 47 12.84 -10.16 3.55
N GLY A 48 11.53 -10.28 3.30
CA GLY A 48 10.51 -9.82 4.24
C GLY A 48 10.21 -8.34 4.19
N THR A 49 10.89 -7.59 3.32
CA THR A 49 10.61 -6.18 3.10
C THR A 49 9.82 -6.03 1.83
N TYR A 50 8.75 -5.24 1.90
CA TYR A 50 7.85 -4.97 0.77
C TYR A 50 7.67 -3.49 0.59
N VAL A 51 7.42 -3.07 -0.65
CA VAL A 51 7.26 -1.66 -0.99
C VAL A 51 6.01 -1.50 -1.85
N PHE A 52 5.07 -0.68 -1.36
CA PHE A 52 3.98 -0.20 -2.20
C PHE A 52 4.45 1.06 -2.91
N MET A 53 4.27 1.10 -4.22
CA MET A 53 4.42 2.33 -4.98
C MET A 53 3.03 2.76 -5.41
N GLU A 54 2.69 4.02 -5.10
CA GLU A 54 1.34 4.54 -5.26
C GLU A 54 1.39 5.90 -5.94
N ARG A 55 0.39 6.18 -6.76
CA ARG A 55 0.29 7.47 -7.42
C ARG A 55 -1.17 7.90 -7.47
N TYR A 56 -1.44 9.14 -7.05
CA TYR A 56 -2.78 9.68 -6.94
C TYR A 56 -2.89 10.98 -7.73
N ALA A 57 -4.06 11.22 -8.30
CA ALA A 57 -4.32 12.42 -9.09
C ALA A 57 -4.18 13.69 -8.24
N ASP A 58 -4.68 13.64 -6.99
CA ASP A 58 -4.71 14.79 -6.10
C ASP A 58 -4.91 14.33 -4.64
N GLN A 59 -4.96 15.31 -3.74
CA GLN A 59 -5.14 15.04 -2.31
C GLN A 59 -6.49 14.38 -2.02
N ALA A 60 -7.54 14.75 -2.76
CA ALA A 60 -8.86 14.13 -2.58
C ALA A 60 -8.80 12.63 -2.85
N ALA A 61 -8.02 12.21 -3.85
CA ALA A 61 -7.86 10.78 -4.17
C ALA A 61 -7.11 10.05 -3.05
N VAL A 62 -6.11 10.68 -2.43
CA VAL A 62 -5.41 10.10 -1.28
C VAL A 62 -6.38 9.92 -0.11
N GLU A 63 -7.19 10.92 0.16
CA GLU A 63 -8.17 10.85 1.25
C GLU A 63 -9.23 9.80 0.99
N ALA A 64 -9.70 9.69 -0.24
CA ALA A 64 -10.66 8.66 -0.63
C ALA A 64 -10.08 7.25 -0.43
N HIS A 65 -8.80 7.07 -0.78
CA HIS A 65 -8.12 5.79 -0.56
C HIS A 65 -8.11 5.43 0.93
N ARG A 66 -7.71 6.36 1.78
CA ARG A 66 -7.62 6.14 3.22
C ARG A 66 -8.98 5.88 3.86
N ALA A 67 -10.02 6.50 3.33
CA ALA A 67 -11.38 6.36 3.86
C ALA A 67 -12.09 5.12 3.34
N SER A 68 -11.54 4.43 2.34
CA SER A 68 -12.19 3.29 1.71
C SER A 68 -12.31 2.11 2.68
N ASP A 69 -13.38 1.33 2.54
CA ASP A 69 -13.59 0.14 3.36
C ASP A 69 -12.51 -0.91 3.10
N HIS A 70 -12.10 -1.07 1.85
CA HIS A 70 -11.06 -2.05 1.53
C HIS A 70 -9.73 -1.69 2.18
N PHE A 71 -9.34 -0.42 2.20
CA PHE A 71 -8.09 -0.03 2.86
C PHE A 71 -8.17 -0.26 4.37
N LYS A 72 -9.28 0.15 5.00
CA LYS A 72 -9.44 0.00 6.44
C LYS A 72 -9.42 -1.47 6.86
N THR A 73 -10.14 -2.31 6.13
CA THR A 73 -10.29 -3.73 6.47
C THR A 73 -9.01 -4.51 6.16
N LEU A 74 -8.52 -4.40 4.92
CA LEU A 74 -7.34 -5.16 4.49
C LEU A 74 -6.05 -4.58 5.07
N GLY A 75 -5.99 -3.27 5.27
CA GLY A 75 -4.86 -2.63 5.92
C GLY A 75 -4.69 -3.09 7.35
N ARG A 76 -5.80 -3.21 8.09
CA ARG A 76 -5.76 -3.73 9.46
C ARG A 76 -5.27 -5.18 9.47
N LYS A 77 -5.76 -5.98 8.53
CA LYS A 77 -5.37 -7.38 8.44
C LYS A 77 -3.88 -7.52 8.09
N MET A 78 -3.37 -6.71 7.16
CA MET A 78 -1.95 -6.68 6.85
C MET A 78 -1.12 -6.37 8.10
N GLY A 79 -1.61 -5.47 8.95
CA GLY A 79 -0.92 -5.07 10.17
C GLY A 79 -0.64 -6.24 11.11
N GLU A 80 -1.47 -7.28 11.08
CA GLU A 80 -1.25 -8.47 11.92
C GLU A 80 0.01 -9.23 11.53
N TYR A 81 0.45 -9.10 10.30
CA TYR A 81 1.64 -9.80 9.78
C TYR A 81 2.87 -8.89 9.73
N MET A 82 2.71 -7.61 10.05
CA MET A 82 3.80 -6.65 9.94
C MET A 82 4.63 -6.60 11.21
N ASP A 83 5.94 -6.36 11.02
CA ASP A 83 6.88 -6.15 12.09
C ASP A 83 7.15 -4.64 12.19
N GLY A 84 6.36 -3.98 13.00
CA GLY A 84 6.43 -2.54 13.18
C GLY A 84 5.57 -1.77 12.17
N ARG A 85 5.76 -0.45 12.17
CA ARG A 85 4.99 0.45 11.33
C ARG A 85 5.57 0.56 9.93
N ALA A 86 4.72 0.84 8.96
CA ALA A 86 5.16 1.19 7.63
C ALA A 86 5.91 2.52 7.65
N GLU A 87 6.98 2.60 6.88
CA GLU A 87 7.67 3.87 6.63
C GLU A 87 7.05 4.45 5.35
N VAL A 88 6.46 5.62 5.47
CA VAL A 88 5.71 6.24 4.36
C VAL A 88 6.43 7.49 3.90
N MET A 89 6.78 7.50 2.61
CA MET A 89 7.36 8.65 1.94
C MET A 89 6.28 9.27 1.05
N ARG A 90 5.99 10.55 1.27
CA ARG A 90 4.99 11.29 0.49
C ARG A 90 5.70 12.23 -0.45
N LEU A 91 5.32 12.16 -1.72
CA LEU A 91 6.00 12.87 -2.79
C LEU A 91 5.01 13.70 -3.60
N ARG A 92 5.49 14.82 -4.10
CA ARG A 92 4.71 15.68 -5.00
C ARG A 92 5.45 15.77 -6.32
N GLU A 93 4.73 15.57 -7.40
CA GLU A 93 5.33 15.66 -8.73
C GLU A 93 5.84 17.09 -8.98
N VAL A 94 7.00 17.17 -9.62
CA VAL A 94 7.56 18.43 -10.08
C VAL A 94 6.91 18.76 -11.42
N ASP A 95 6.23 19.91 -11.50
CA ASP A 95 5.53 20.35 -12.70
C ASP A 95 6.13 21.61 -13.31
#